data_5bd3145e27e53397491a57289f00502c
#
_entry.id   5bd3145e27e53397491a57289f00502c
#
_cell.length_a   1.000
_cell.length_b   1.000
_cell.length_c   1.000
_cell.angle_alpha   90.00
_cell.angle_beta   90.00
_cell.angle_gamma   90.00
#
_symmetry.space_group_name_H-M   'P 1'
#
loop_
_entity.id
_entity.type
_entity.pdbx_description
1 polymer ?
#
loop_
_entity_poly.entity_id
_entity_poly.type
_entity_poly.pdbx_seq_one_letter_code
_entity_poly.pdbx_strand_id
1 'polypeptide(L)'
;MDLVQAGGLLHADQAVPGQQVSLSQAFALHELDVDGPLSQGELAQRLRLEKSSASRMAADLERKGWLVRERDPANRRLYRLRLTDAGRAMHARIGAEFHQSYVRWVAALTPDECDALLVGLSALVRAMRADRPLGARA
;
A
#
# COMPACT_ATOMS: atom_id res chain seq x y z
N MET A 1 -0.53 23.14 8.17
CA MET A 1 0.67 22.37 7.89
C MET A 1 0.73 21.00 8.60
N ASP A 2 -0.36 20.48 9.15
CA ASP A 2 -0.26 19.34 10.06
C ASP A 2 -1.18 18.14 9.73
N LEU A 3 -1.78 18.15 8.52
CA LEU A 3 -2.66 17.05 8.08
C LEU A 3 -1.88 15.72 8.01
N VAL A 4 -0.62 15.83 7.66
CA VAL A 4 0.28 14.70 7.47
C VAL A 4 0.88 14.24 8.78
N GLN A 5 1.17 15.15 9.70
CA GLN A 5 1.61 14.84 11.07
C GLN A 5 0.45 14.38 11.94
N ALA A 6 -0.72 15.01 11.83
CA ALA A 6 -1.92 14.65 12.61
C ALA A 6 -2.44 13.24 12.29
N GLY A 7 -2.29 12.77 11.05
CA GLY A 7 -2.73 11.44 10.64
C GLY A 7 -1.70 10.32 10.80
N GLY A 8 -0.47 10.62 11.22
CA GLY A 8 0.61 9.63 11.24
C GLY A 8 1.02 9.11 9.85
N LEU A 9 0.56 9.79 8.79
CA LEU A 9 0.64 9.32 7.40
C LEU A 9 2.02 9.51 6.73
N LEU A 10 2.95 10.26 7.36
CA LEU A 10 4.24 10.59 6.74
C LEU A 10 5.49 10.11 7.47
N HIS A 11 5.36 9.29 8.46
CA HIS A 11 6.57 8.59 8.87
C HIS A 11 6.67 7.31 8.06
N ALA A 12 7.52 7.33 7.04
CA ALA A 12 7.79 6.17 6.17
C ALA A 12 8.21 4.92 6.95
N ASP A 13 8.58 5.11 8.22
CA ASP A 13 8.99 4.06 9.15
C ASP A 13 7.98 3.81 10.29
N GLN A 14 6.86 4.54 10.34
CA GLN A 14 5.85 4.29 11.36
C GLN A 14 4.89 3.19 10.93
N ALA A 15 4.78 2.19 11.81
CA ALA A 15 3.80 1.14 11.71
C ALA A 15 2.39 1.71 11.57
N VAL A 16 1.56 1.09 10.76
CA VAL A 16 0.12 1.31 10.75
C VAL A 16 -0.39 1.17 12.19
N PRO A 17 -1.23 2.10 12.70
CA PRO A 17 -1.72 2.04 14.07
C PRO A 17 -2.24 0.65 14.44
N GLY A 18 -1.77 0.10 15.56
CA GLY A 18 -2.14 -1.24 16.01
C GLY A 18 -1.45 -2.41 15.32
N GLN A 19 -0.60 -2.18 14.31
CA GLN A 19 0.12 -3.22 13.56
C GLN A 19 1.61 -2.92 13.47
N GLN A 20 2.43 -3.97 13.53
CA GLN A 20 3.88 -3.86 13.28
C GLN A 20 4.18 -3.92 11.77
N VAL A 21 3.56 -3.02 11.00
CA VAL A 21 3.63 -2.96 9.54
C VAL A 21 3.93 -1.54 9.12
N SER A 22 4.96 -1.35 8.30
CA SER A 22 5.23 -0.06 7.67
C SER A 22 4.20 0.23 6.57
N LEU A 23 4.03 1.49 6.21
CA LEU A 23 3.12 1.89 5.12
C LEU A 23 3.50 1.20 3.79
N SER A 24 4.79 1.11 3.48
CA SER A 24 5.27 0.41 2.27
C SER A 24 4.93 -1.07 2.30
N GLN A 25 5.00 -1.72 3.47
CA GLN A 25 4.58 -3.11 3.64
C GLN A 25 3.07 -3.27 3.47
N ALA A 26 2.27 -2.35 3.99
CA ALA A 26 0.81 -2.36 3.81
C ALA A 26 0.45 -2.26 2.33
N PHE A 27 1.09 -1.37 1.57
CA PHE A 27 0.91 -1.28 0.12
C PHE A 27 1.38 -2.53 -0.61
N ALA A 28 2.50 -3.13 -0.21
CA ALA A 28 2.97 -4.39 -0.81
C ALA A 28 1.96 -5.53 -0.63
N LEU A 29 1.40 -5.66 0.58
CA LEU A 29 0.34 -6.64 0.85
C LEU A 29 -0.90 -6.37 -0.02
N HIS A 30 -1.27 -5.10 -0.19
CA HIS A 30 -2.40 -4.71 -1.04
C HIS A 30 -2.18 -5.08 -2.50
N GLU A 31 -1.04 -4.72 -3.09
CA GLU A 31 -0.72 -5.03 -4.48
C GLU A 31 -0.72 -6.54 -4.75
N LEU A 32 -0.17 -7.32 -3.82
CA LEU A 32 -0.14 -8.78 -3.92
C LEU A 32 -1.51 -9.44 -3.71
N ASP A 33 -2.42 -8.80 -2.97
CA ASP A 33 -3.78 -9.30 -2.77
C ASP A 33 -4.68 -9.03 -3.98
N VAL A 34 -4.56 -7.85 -4.58
CA VAL A 34 -5.39 -7.41 -5.71
C VAL A 34 -4.99 -8.09 -7.01
N ASP A 35 -3.70 -8.08 -7.33
CA ASP A 35 -3.20 -8.53 -8.64
C ASP A 35 -2.56 -9.92 -8.62
N GLY A 36 -2.53 -10.55 -7.45
CA GLY A 36 -1.98 -11.89 -7.28
C GLY A 36 -0.46 -11.94 -7.28
N PRO A 37 0.14 -13.07 -7.65
CA PRO A 37 1.59 -13.24 -7.59
C PRO A 37 2.33 -12.29 -8.54
N LEU A 38 3.24 -11.49 -7.98
CA LEU A 38 4.09 -10.55 -8.71
C LEU A 38 5.56 -10.97 -8.59
N SER A 39 6.36 -10.68 -9.61
CA SER A 39 7.80 -10.70 -9.46
C SER A 39 8.25 -9.56 -8.54
N GLN A 40 9.43 -9.71 -7.96
CA GLN A 40 10.00 -8.65 -7.10
C GLN A 40 10.22 -7.34 -7.89
N GLY A 41 10.56 -7.43 -9.18
CA GLY A 41 10.71 -6.27 -10.05
C GLY A 41 9.39 -5.55 -10.31
N GLU A 42 8.30 -6.28 -10.57
CA GLU A 42 6.95 -5.71 -10.74
C GLU A 42 6.51 -5.02 -9.45
N LEU A 43 6.71 -5.65 -8.29
CA LEU A 43 6.36 -5.04 -7.01
C LEU A 43 7.17 -3.77 -6.74
N ALA A 44 8.48 -3.78 -7.01
CA ALA A 44 9.34 -2.60 -6.88
C ALA A 44 8.85 -1.44 -7.76
N GLN A 45 8.51 -1.73 -9.01
CA GLN A 45 8.01 -0.74 -9.97
C GLN A 45 6.68 -0.13 -9.52
N ARG A 46 5.74 -0.94 -9.08
CA ARG A 46 4.42 -0.48 -8.60
C ARG A 46 4.53 0.43 -7.38
N LEU A 47 5.38 0.06 -6.43
CA LEU A 47 5.61 0.82 -5.21
C LEU A 47 6.62 1.96 -5.39
N ARG A 48 7.21 2.11 -6.59
CA ARG A 48 8.27 3.09 -6.89
C ARG A 48 9.45 2.98 -5.93
N LEU A 49 9.85 1.75 -5.62
CA LEU A 49 10.96 1.44 -4.75
C LEU A 49 12.20 1.03 -5.57
N GLU A 50 13.36 1.36 -5.04
CA GLU A 50 14.62 0.80 -5.52
C GLU A 50 14.65 -0.73 -5.31
N LYS A 51 15.31 -1.46 -6.21
CA LYS A 51 15.38 -2.94 -6.16
C LYS A 51 15.87 -3.48 -4.82
N SER A 52 16.85 -2.81 -4.20
CA SER A 52 17.39 -3.17 -2.89
C SER A 52 16.36 -3.01 -1.77
N SER A 53 15.57 -1.94 -1.81
CA SER A 53 14.51 -1.66 -0.83
C SER A 53 13.36 -2.67 -0.97
N ALA A 54 12.93 -2.96 -2.19
CA ALA A 54 11.93 -3.98 -2.47
C ALA A 54 12.39 -5.37 -2.03
N SER A 55 13.67 -5.71 -2.23
CA SER A 55 14.24 -6.98 -1.81
C SER A 55 14.24 -7.13 -0.28
N ARG A 56 14.64 -6.08 0.44
CA ARG A 56 14.63 -6.09 1.92
C ARG A 56 13.21 -6.18 2.47
N MET A 57 12.28 -5.44 1.89
CA MET A 57 10.88 -5.47 2.27
C MET A 57 10.28 -6.86 2.03
N ALA A 58 10.50 -7.46 0.86
CA ALA A 58 10.02 -8.82 0.55
C ALA A 58 10.60 -9.86 1.52
N ALA A 59 11.89 -9.76 1.86
CA ALA A 59 12.53 -10.65 2.84
C ALA A 59 11.94 -10.47 4.25
N ASP A 60 11.59 -9.25 4.64
CA ASP A 60 10.95 -9.00 5.93
C ASP A 60 9.52 -9.56 5.98
N LEU A 61 8.74 -9.38 4.93
CA LEU A 61 7.38 -9.94 4.82
C LEU A 61 7.42 -11.48 4.81
N GLU A 62 8.41 -12.07 4.15
CA GLU A 62 8.63 -13.52 4.14
C GLU A 62 8.99 -14.03 5.54
N ARG A 63 9.90 -13.36 6.26
CA ARG A 63 10.25 -13.68 7.65
C ARG A 63 9.06 -13.58 8.61
N LYS A 64 8.14 -12.64 8.38
CA LYS A 64 6.87 -12.50 9.12
C LYS A 64 5.85 -13.58 8.76
N GLY A 65 6.12 -14.40 7.75
CA GLY A 65 5.22 -15.45 7.28
C GLY A 65 4.03 -14.94 6.47
N TRP A 66 4.06 -13.69 6.00
CA TRP A 66 2.96 -13.09 5.23
C TRP A 66 3.13 -13.25 3.72
N LEU A 67 4.32 -13.63 3.27
CA LEU A 67 4.69 -13.79 1.88
C LEU A 67 5.50 -15.06 1.69
N VAL A 68 5.36 -15.69 0.53
CA VAL A 68 6.20 -16.79 0.08
C VAL A 68 6.74 -16.51 -1.32
N ARG A 69 7.94 -17.03 -1.59
CA ARG A 69 8.53 -17.02 -2.92
C ARG A 69 8.30 -18.36 -3.58
N GLU A 70 7.59 -18.36 -4.69
CA GLU A 70 7.34 -19.54 -5.49
C GLU A 70 8.03 -19.42 -6.85
N ARG A 71 8.47 -20.52 -7.41
CA ARG A 71 9.02 -20.52 -8.76
C ARG A 71 7.91 -20.23 -9.76
N ASP A 72 8.20 -19.35 -10.72
CA ASP A 72 7.25 -19.07 -11.79
C ASP A 72 7.02 -20.34 -12.62
N PRO A 73 5.75 -20.76 -12.82
CA PRO A 73 5.45 -21.97 -13.61
C PRO A 73 5.92 -21.88 -15.06
N ALA A 74 5.88 -20.67 -15.64
CA ALA A 74 6.29 -20.44 -17.03
C ALA A 74 7.81 -20.29 -17.19
N ASN A 75 8.50 -19.79 -16.15
CA ASN A 75 9.95 -19.63 -16.17
C ASN A 75 10.55 -19.93 -14.80
N ARG A 76 11.02 -21.16 -14.61
CA ARG A 76 11.58 -21.66 -13.35
C ARG A 76 12.83 -20.92 -12.85
N ARG A 77 13.42 -20.04 -13.65
CA ARG A 77 14.52 -19.16 -13.23
C ARG A 77 14.03 -17.92 -12.48
N LEU A 78 12.75 -17.60 -12.59
CA LEU A 78 12.12 -16.48 -11.91
C LEU A 78 11.35 -16.94 -10.68
N TYR A 79 11.24 -16.03 -9.71
CA TYR A 79 10.41 -16.21 -8.53
C TYR A 79 9.28 -15.21 -8.56
N ARG A 80 8.11 -15.65 -8.13
CA ARG A 80 6.95 -14.81 -7.85
C ARG A 80 6.70 -14.74 -6.35
N LEU A 81 6.32 -13.57 -5.91
CA LEU A 81 5.92 -13.28 -4.54
C LEU A 81 4.41 -13.49 -4.44
N ARG A 82 3.99 -14.29 -3.49
CA ARG A 82 2.57 -14.56 -3.24
C ARG A 82 2.24 -14.40 -1.77
N LEU A 83 1.06 -13.86 -1.46
CA LEU A 83 0.58 -13.81 -0.08
C LEU A 83 0.29 -15.21 0.45
N THR A 84 0.64 -15.43 1.71
CA THR A 84 0.14 -16.55 2.52
C THR A 84 -1.27 -16.23 3.03
N ASP A 85 -1.95 -17.21 3.63
CA ASP A 85 -3.23 -16.95 4.32
C ASP A 85 -3.05 -15.96 5.47
N ALA A 86 -1.92 -16.05 6.19
CA ALA A 86 -1.56 -15.08 7.22
C ALA A 86 -1.33 -13.67 6.64
N GLY A 87 -0.73 -13.56 5.44
CA GLY A 87 -0.56 -12.28 4.74
C GLY A 87 -1.89 -11.67 4.31
N ARG A 88 -2.81 -12.48 3.78
CA ARG A 88 -4.18 -12.05 3.45
C ARG A 88 -4.95 -11.59 4.70
N ALA A 89 -4.86 -12.35 5.78
CA ALA A 89 -5.48 -11.97 7.05
C ALA A 89 -4.91 -10.66 7.58
N MET A 90 -3.59 -10.45 7.47
CA MET A 90 -2.95 -9.20 7.87
C MET A 90 -3.41 -8.02 7.00
N HIS A 91 -3.48 -8.17 5.67
CA HIS A 91 -4.02 -7.16 4.77
C HIS A 91 -5.46 -6.77 5.14
N ALA A 92 -6.32 -7.75 5.40
CA ALA A 92 -7.71 -7.50 5.82
C ALA A 92 -7.79 -6.74 7.15
N ARG A 93 -6.94 -7.07 8.14
CA ARG A 93 -6.86 -6.35 9.42
C ARG A 93 -6.44 -4.90 9.24
N ILE A 94 -5.41 -4.65 8.44
CA ILE A 94 -4.94 -3.30 8.11
C ILE A 94 -6.08 -2.50 7.47
N GLY A 95 -6.77 -3.08 6.49
CA GLY A 95 -7.91 -2.45 5.83
C GLY A 95 -9.04 -2.11 6.82
N ALA A 96 -9.36 -3.00 7.75
CA ALA A 96 -10.38 -2.75 8.76
C ALA A 96 -10.00 -1.61 9.72
N GLU A 97 -8.74 -1.52 10.15
CA GLU A 97 -8.25 -0.44 11.02
C GLU A 97 -8.25 0.91 10.30
N PHE A 98 -7.81 0.96 9.05
CA PHE A 98 -7.94 2.17 8.24
C PHE A 98 -9.39 2.59 8.08
N HIS A 99 -10.28 1.65 7.75
CA HIS A 99 -11.70 1.95 7.61
C HIS A 99 -12.29 2.54 8.90
N GLN A 100 -12.02 1.94 10.05
CA GLN A 100 -12.48 2.47 11.33
C GLN A 100 -11.94 3.87 11.63
N SER A 101 -10.69 4.15 11.28
CA SER A 101 -10.11 5.47 11.43
C SER A 101 -10.80 6.50 10.54
N TYR A 102 -11.03 6.18 9.28
CA TYR A 102 -11.77 7.05 8.36
C TYR A 102 -13.19 7.31 8.82
N VAL A 103 -13.91 6.29 9.28
CA VAL A 103 -15.27 6.46 9.83
C VAL A 103 -15.27 7.44 11.01
N ARG A 104 -14.33 7.31 11.95
CA ARG A 104 -14.22 8.26 13.08
C ARG A 104 -13.90 9.67 12.62
N TRP A 105 -12.98 9.85 11.65
CA TRP A 105 -12.60 11.17 11.18
C TRP A 105 -13.75 11.84 10.43
N VAL A 106 -14.43 11.10 9.54
CA VAL A 106 -15.58 11.63 8.79
C VAL A 106 -16.75 11.94 9.73
N ALA A 107 -17.00 11.14 10.75
CA ALA A 107 -18.04 11.40 11.74
C ALA A 107 -17.78 12.66 12.60
N ALA A 108 -16.55 13.14 12.66
CA ALA A 108 -16.19 14.39 13.34
C ALA A 108 -16.40 15.65 12.47
N LEU A 109 -16.67 15.47 11.18
CA LEU A 109 -16.92 16.58 10.23
C LEU A 109 -18.41 16.94 10.20
N THR A 110 -18.69 18.23 9.97
CA THR A 110 -20.05 18.66 9.61
C THR A 110 -20.40 18.21 8.18
N PRO A 111 -21.68 18.13 7.81
CA PRO A 111 -22.08 17.82 6.43
C PRO A 111 -21.42 18.72 5.38
N ASP A 112 -21.35 20.04 5.62
CA ASP A 112 -20.72 21.00 4.71
C ASP A 112 -19.21 20.75 4.56
N GLU A 113 -18.53 20.40 5.64
CA GLU A 113 -17.10 20.02 5.61
C GLU A 113 -16.88 18.71 4.85
N CYS A 114 -17.77 17.73 4.97
CA CYS A 114 -17.71 16.51 4.17
C CYS A 114 -17.86 16.80 2.68
N ASP A 115 -18.83 17.63 2.30
CA ASP A 115 -19.06 18.01 0.90
C ASP A 115 -17.86 18.80 0.33
N ALA A 116 -17.32 19.75 1.09
CA ALA A 116 -16.14 20.52 0.72
C ALA A 116 -14.91 19.60 0.54
N LEU A 117 -14.71 18.64 1.43
CA LEU A 117 -13.63 17.65 1.36
C LEU A 117 -13.74 16.79 0.09
N LEU A 118 -14.92 16.27 -0.22
CA LEU A 118 -15.17 15.47 -1.43
C LEU A 118 -14.87 16.26 -2.71
N VAL A 119 -15.31 17.52 -2.77
CA VAL A 119 -15.03 18.42 -3.91
C VAL A 119 -13.52 18.66 -4.03
N GLY A 120 -12.84 19.00 -2.92
CA GLY A 120 -11.41 19.28 -2.89
C GLY A 120 -10.55 18.07 -3.25
N LEU A 121 -10.84 16.89 -2.68
CA LEU A 121 -10.14 15.65 -2.99
C LEU A 121 -10.33 15.24 -4.45
N SER A 122 -11.55 15.36 -4.98
CA SER A 122 -11.82 15.07 -6.39
C SER A 122 -11.03 15.97 -7.32
N ALA A 123 -10.92 17.26 -6.98
CA ALA A 123 -10.13 18.23 -7.74
C ALA A 123 -8.63 17.89 -7.67
N LEU A 124 -8.12 17.57 -6.49
CA LEU A 124 -6.72 17.18 -6.29
C LEU A 124 -6.37 15.93 -7.10
N VAL A 125 -7.20 14.89 -7.04
CA VAL A 125 -6.98 13.64 -7.80
C VAL A 125 -6.97 13.92 -9.31
N ARG A 126 -7.84 14.79 -9.81
CA ARG A 126 -7.82 15.21 -11.23
C ARG A 126 -6.51 15.91 -11.58
N ALA A 127 -6.05 16.85 -10.75
CA ALA A 127 -4.80 17.57 -10.97
C ALA A 127 -3.60 16.63 -10.97
N MET A 128 -3.52 15.71 -10.00
CA MET A 128 -2.44 14.71 -9.93
C MET A 128 -2.43 13.76 -11.14
N ARG A 129 -3.59 13.42 -11.69
CA ARG A 129 -3.68 12.59 -12.90
C ARG A 129 -3.26 13.36 -14.14
N ALA A 130 -3.58 14.66 -14.23
CA ALA A 130 -3.18 15.53 -15.34
C ALA A 130 -1.66 15.81 -15.35
N ASP A 131 -1.04 15.90 -14.19
CA ASP A 131 0.40 16.13 -14.01
C ASP A 131 1.26 14.86 -14.23
N ARG A 132 0.63 13.74 -14.54
CA ARG A 132 1.34 12.49 -14.82
C ARG A 132 2.05 12.63 -16.16
N PRO A 133 3.40 12.63 -16.22
CA PRO A 133 4.10 12.73 -17.52
C PRO A 133 3.70 11.58 -18.42
N LEU A 134 3.41 11.90 -19.69
CA LEU A 134 3.03 10.98 -20.78
C LEU A 134 4.11 9.93 -21.14
N GLY A 135 5.08 9.65 -20.23
CA GLY A 135 6.27 8.85 -20.47
C GLY A 135 6.35 7.49 -19.77
N ALA A 136 5.33 7.02 -19.10
CA ALA A 136 5.36 5.68 -18.44
C ALA A 136 4.48 4.67 -19.23
N ARG A 137 4.72 4.58 -20.55
CA ARG A 137 4.37 3.40 -21.35
C ARG A 137 5.68 2.70 -21.71
N ALA A 138 6.02 1.66 -20.99
CA ALA A 138 6.81 0.54 -21.47
C ALA A 138 6.55 -0.64 -20.53
#